data_fcf37a411824391255c795bd8491fa4e
#
_entry.id   fcf37a411824391255c795bd8491fa4e
#
_cell.length_a   1.000
_cell.length_b   1.000
_cell.length_c   1.000
_cell.angle_alpha   90.00
_cell.angle_beta   90.00
_cell.angle_gamma   90.00
#
_symmetry.space_group_name_H-M   'P 1'
#
loop_
_entity.id
_entity.type
_entity.pdbx_description
1 polymer ?
#
loop_
_entity_poly.entity_id
_entity_poly.type
_entity_poly.pdbx_seq_one_letter_code
_entity_poly.pdbx_strand_id
1 'polypeptide(L)'
;NYIHSKNSNGFDEDTFRKEINPTSNALMTLSILELADYYDNFKGKDRNLYAFHDIYIKLAKEQLEFYSVNLRSADGTFTSKKNNGENNYKNFNLSDKDKKFKFSDQAYMMLAYYLYSLKNPESDVYDAYKAFAMEILQVFVEFKDKIYETSLDEICKILLAFNVLYSYDDLDDLKLLIIDFADYAMNKLDEKDYYVEELDTVCLCSIALSLSYKHTNILGFFDKTSEIINKLYDL
;
A
#
# COMPACT_ATOMS: atom_id res chain seq x y z
N ASN A 1 17.58 0.90 -15.87
CA ASN A 1 18.40 0.14 -16.81
C ASN A 1 19.78 -0.15 -16.22
N TYR A 2 20.24 -1.39 -16.33
CA TYR A 2 21.56 -1.79 -15.87
C TYR A 2 22.54 -1.67 -17.04
N ILE A 3 23.63 -0.93 -16.84
CA ILE A 3 24.68 -0.76 -17.87
C ILE A 3 25.94 -1.47 -17.42
N HIS A 4 26.51 -2.29 -18.32
CA HIS A 4 27.88 -2.74 -18.24
C HIS A 4 28.80 -1.67 -18.90
N SER A 5 29.35 -0.77 -18.10
CA SER A 5 30.39 0.12 -18.62
C SER A 5 31.74 -0.59 -18.55
N LYS A 6 32.68 -0.17 -19.41
CA LYS A 6 34.08 -0.71 -19.39
C LYS A 6 34.78 -0.49 -18.05
N ASN A 7 34.33 0.45 -17.25
CA ASN A 7 34.99 0.89 -16.01
C ASN A 7 34.17 0.62 -14.73
N SER A 8 32.86 0.31 -14.83
CA SER A 8 32.03 0.00 -13.67
C SER A 8 30.78 -0.75 -14.12
N ASN A 9 30.36 -1.71 -13.31
CA ASN A 9 29.05 -2.33 -13.42
C ASN A 9 28.13 -1.58 -12.47
N GLY A 10 27.04 -1.03 -12.97
CA GLY A 10 26.11 -0.25 -12.17
C GLY A 10 24.85 0.13 -12.91
N PHE A 11 24.01 0.87 -12.24
CA PHE A 11 22.83 1.45 -12.85
C PHE A 11 23.17 2.77 -13.53
N ASP A 12 22.54 3.00 -14.68
CA ASP A 12 22.60 4.30 -15.36
C ASP A 12 21.64 5.26 -14.68
N GLU A 13 22.17 6.16 -13.87
CA GLU A 13 21.38 7.13 -13.10
C GLU A 13 20.57 8.08 -13.99
N ASP A 14 21.02 8.35 -15.22
CA ASP A 14 20.32 9.21 -16.16
C ASP A 14 19.06 8.56 -16.73
N THR A 15 18.94 7.23 -16.64
CA THR A 15 17.75 6.48 -17.07
C THR A 15 16.70 6.32 -15.98
N PHE A 16 17.00 6.65 -14.73
CA PHE A 16 16.02 6.61 -13.65
C PHE A 16 14.99 7.72 -13.81
N ARG A 17 13.73 7.34 -13.65
CA ARG A 17 12.68 8.31 -13.46
C ARG A 17 12.91 8.98 -12.10
N LYS A 18 13.06 10.29 -12.09
CA LYS A 18 13.22 11.08 -10.86
C LYS A 18 11.87 11.30 -10.18
N GLU A 19 11.12 10.21 -9.99
CA GLU A 19 9.76 10.21 -9.46
C GLU A 19 9.71 9.39 -8.18
N ILE A 20 8.96 9.90 -7.21
CA ILE A 20 8.67 9.22 -5.94
C ILE A 20 7.18 8.91 -5.93
N ASN A 21 6.85 7.62 -5.93
CA ASN A 21 5.47 7.15 -5.90
C ASN A 21 5.09 6.71 -4.47
N PRO A 22 3.97 7.19 -3.89
CA PRO A 22 3.56 6.84 -2.53
C PRO A 22 3.36 5.33 -2.32
N THR A 23 2.64 4.64 -3.21
CA THR A 23 2.41 3.19 -3.09
C THR A 23 3.71 2.41 -3.02
N SER A 24 4.67 2.68 -3.93
CA SER A 24 5.95 1.96 -3.95
C SER A 24 6.75 2.18 -2.66
N ASN A 25 6.71 3.39 -2.12
CA ASN A 25 7.37 3.74 -0.87
C ASN A 25 6.67 3.12 0.35
N ALA A 26 5.34 3.12 0.38
CA ALA A 26 4.58 2.44 1.42
C ALA A 26 4.87 0.93 1.44
N LEU A 27 4.87 0.26 0.27
CA LEU A 27 5.20 -1.17 0.16
C LEU A 27 6.64 -1.47 0.60
N MET A 28 7.59 -0.56 0.33
CA MET A 28 8.96 -0.68 0.86
C MET A 28 8.96 -0.62 2.39
N THR A 29 8.24 0.32 3.00
CA THR A 29 8.13 0.43 4.46
C THR A 29 7.45 -0.81 5.06
N LEU A 30 6.37 -1.30 4.45
CA LEU A 30 5.71 -2.53 4.87
C LEU A 30 6.66 -3.73 4.84
N SER A 31 7.46 -3.87 3.77
CA SER A 31 8.48 -4.93 3.68
C SER A 31 9.55 -4.82 4.76
N ILE A 32 9.95 -3.60 5.13
CA ILE A 32 10.90 -3.33 6.22
C ILE A 32 10.29 -3.71 7.57
N LEU A 33 9.00 -3.45 7.79
CA LEU A 33 8.30 -3.84 9.02
C LEU A 33 8.18 -5.36 9.15
N GLU A 34 7.91 -6.08 8.06
CA GLU A 34 7.92 -7.56 8.03
C GLU A 34 9.31 -8.14 8.35
N LEU A 35 10.37 -7.52 7.82
CA LEU A 35 11.75 -7.89 8.16
C LEU A 35 12.06 -7.64 9.64
N ALA A 36 11.56 -6.53 10.20
CA ALA A 36 11.72 -6.27 11.63
C ALA A 36 11.07 -7.39 12.47
N ASP A 37 9.85 -7.81 12.13
CA ASP A 37 9.16 -8.91 12.81
C ASP A 37 9.91 -10.25 12.67
N TYR A 38 10.49 -10.51 11.51
CA TYR A 38 11.34 -11.68 11.33
C TYR A 38 12.54 -11.67 12.28
N TYR A 39 13.21 -10.52 12.42
CA TYR A 39 14.39 -10.39 13.28
C TYR A 39 14.03 -10.32 14.78
N ASP A 40 12.81 -9.97 15.17
CA ASP A 40 12.34 -10.06 16.55
C ASP A 40 12.39 -11.49 17.11
N ASN A 41 12.24 -12.51 16.25
CA ASN A 41 12.37 -13.93 16.64
C ASN A 41 13.74 -14.31 17.21
N PHE A 42 14.77 -13.48 17.01
CA PHE A 42 16.12 -13.66 17.54
C PHE A 42 16.34 -12.99 18.90
N LYS A 43 15.33 -12.32 19.45
CA LYS A 43 15.35 -11.70 20.78
C LYS A 43 15.73 -12.75 21.84
N GLY A 44 16.83 -12.47 22.56
CA GLY A 44 17.37 -13.38 23.57
C GLY A 44 18.10 -14.62 23.04
N LYS A 45 18.18 -14.82 21.69
CA LYS A 45 18.87 -15.95 21.06
C LYS A 45 20.17 -15.52 20.38
N ASP A 46 20.12 -14.46 19.57
CA ASP A 46 21.26 -13.93 18.86
C ASP A 46 21.18 -12.40 18.83
N ARG A 47 22.05 -11.77 19.60
CA ARG A 47 22.08 -10.29 19.73
C ARG A 47 22.39 -9.58 18.42
N ASN A 48 23.23 -10.19 17.56
CA ASN A 48 23.63 -9.54 16.30
C ASN A 48 22.46 -9.55 15.31
N LEU A 49 21.75 -10.67 15.21
CA LEU A 49 20.55 -10.76 14.38
C LEU A 49 19.41 -9.91 14.93
N TYR A 50 19.19 -9.90 16.25
CA TYR A 50 18.18 -9.05 16.86
C TYR A 50 18.43 -7.55 16.64
N ALA A 51 19.69 -7.11 16.54
CA ALA A 51 20.01 -5.72 16.26
C ALA A 51 19.42 -5.20 14.93
N PHE A 52 19.17 -6.07 13.96
CA PHE A 52 18.49 -5.71 12.71
C PHE A 52 17.04 -5.32 12.93
N HIS A 53 16.34 -5.92 13.93
CA HIS A 53 14.99 -5.46 14.31
C HIS A 53 14.99 -3.97 14.60
N ASP A 54 15.85 -3.50 15.50
CA ASP A 54 15.89 -2.09 15.91
C ASP A 54 16.28 -1.17 14.74
N ILE A 55 17.20 -1.63 13.88
CA ILE A 55 17.60 -0.89 12.68
C ILE A 55 16.43 -0.72 11.72
N TYR A 56 15.65 -1.78 11.46
CA TYR A 56 14.51 -1.73 10.54
C TYR A 56 13.35 -0.89 11.11
N ILE A 57 13.07 -0.97 12.42
CA ILE A 57 12.07 -0.11 13.06
C ILE A 57 12.48 1.37 12.92
N LYS A 58 13.74 1.70 13.17
CA LYS A 58 14.24 3.06 12.99
C LYS A 58 14.15 3.52 11.53
N LEU A 59 14.53 2.67 10.59
CA LEU A 59 14.47 2.97 9.16
C LEU A 59 13.02 3.22 8.71
N ALA A 60 12.07 2.39 9.14
CA ALA A 60 10.65 2.58 8.85
C ALA A 60 10.15 3.93 9.39
N LYS A 61 10.56 4.31 10.60
CA LYS A 61 10.24 5.62 11.18
C LYS A 61 10.72 6.77 10.30
N GLU A 62 12.01 6.76 9.94
CA GLU A 62 12.62 7.80 9.12
C GLU A 62 11.94 7.92 7.74
N GLN A 63 11.52 6.78 7.16
CA GLN A 63 10.75 6.77 5.91
C GLN A 63 9.37 7.41 6.09
N LEU A 64 8.61 7.02 7.12
CA LEU A 64 7.28 7.56 7.37
C LEU A 64 7.33 9.07 7.66
N GLU A 65 8.32 9.53 8.42
CA GLU A 65 8.56 10.96 8.66
C GLU A 65 8.88 11.70 7.34
N PHE A 66 9.71 11.11 6.49
CA PHE A 66 9.98 11.67 5.17
C PHE A 66 8.71 11.78 4.32
N TYR A 67 7.84 10.77 4.34
CA TYR A 67 6.60 10.78 3.54
C TYR A 67 5.62 11.84 4.04
N SER A 68 5.45 11.99 5.34
CA SER A 68 4.57 13.01 5.92
C SER A 68 4.96 14.43 5.54
N VAL A 69 6.26 14.70 5.41
CA VAL A 69 6.80 16.02 5.09
C VAL A 69 6.85 16.26 3.57
N ASN A 70 7.21 15.24 2.78
CA ASN A 70 7.61 15.43 1.39
C ASN A 70 6.59 14.90 0.36
N LEU A 71 5.74 13.93 0.72
CA LEU A 71 4.80 13.33 -0.22
C LEU A 71 3.37 13.81 -0.04
N ARG A 72 3.06 14.57 1.01
CA ARG A 72 1.74 15.19 1.19
C ARG A 72 1.61 16.45 0.32
N SER A 73 0.43 16.63 -0.23
CA SER A 73 0.01 17.87 -0.90
C SER A 73 -0.66 18.83 0.11
N ALA A 74 -1.04 20.01 -0.35
CA ALA A 74 -1.65 21.03 0.50
C ALA A 74 -3.01 20.61 1.11
N ASP A 75 -3.72 19.70 0.45
CA ASP A 75 -5.00 19.12 0.94
C ASP A 75 -4.81 17.93 1.89
N GLY A 76 -3.55 17.58 2.20
CA GLY A 76 -3.21 16.51 3.12
C GLY A 76 -3.14 15.11 2.50
N THR A 77 -3.47 14.94 1.22
CA THR A 77 -3.37 13.64 0.54
C THR A 77 -1.94 13.35 0.07
N PHE A 78 -1.60 12.07 -0.07
CA PHE A 78 -0.31 11.66 -0.64
C PHE A 78 -0.36 11.68 -2.17
N THR A 79 0.64 12.30 -2.78
CA THR A 79 0.75 12.44 -4.24
C THR A 79 2.12 12.03 -4.73
N SER A 80 2.18 11.52 -5.96
CA SER A 80 3.47 11.28 -6.62
C SER A 80 4.21 12.59 -6.83
N LYS A 81 5.50 12.59 -6.47
CA LYS A 81 6.37 13.76 -6.61
C LYS A 81 7.41 13.53 -7.70
N LYS A 82 7.82 14.61 -8.33
CA LYS A 82 8.94 14.65 -9.26
C LYS A 82 10.06 15.51 -8.68
N ASN A 83 11.27 15.00 -8.70
CA ASN A 83 12.43 15.79 -8.32
C ASN A 83 12.90 16.62 -9.52
N ASN A 84 12.82 17.93 -9.40
CA ASN A 84 13.29 18.90 -10.39
C ASN A 84 14.70 19.43 -10.08
N GLY A 85 15.31 18.96 -8.97
CA GLY A 85 16.67 19.35 -8.59
C GLY A 85 17.75 18.68 -9.44
N GLU A 86 18.94 19.28 -9.45
CA GLU A 86 20.15 18.62 -9.96
C GLU A 86 20.44 17.33 -9.16
N ASN A 87 21.20 16.40 -9.76
CA ASN A 87 21.53 15.07 -9.18
C ASN A 87 22.34 15.10 -7.87
N ASN A 88 22.23 16.15 -7.08
CA ASN A 88 22.85 16.27 -5.78
C ASN A 88 21.90 15.79 -4.68
N TYR A 89 22.24 14.67 -4.02
CA TYR A 89 21.53 14.07 -2.89
C TYR A 89 21.23 15.05 -1.72
N LYS A 90 21.66 16.29 -1.77
CA LYS A 90 21.50 17.30 -0.72
C LYS A 90 20.35 18.28 -0.93
N ASN A 91 19.82 18.41 -2.15
CA ASN A 91 18.78 19.38 -2.46
C ASN A 91 17.66 18.74 -3.27
N PHE A 92 16.69 18.14 -2.57
CA PHE A 92 15.45 17.71 -3.19
C PHE A 92 14.58 18.93 -3.50
N ASN A 93 14.23 19.11 -4.75
CA ASN A 93 13.20 20.05 -5.17
C ASN A 93 12.01 19.26 -5.71
N LEU A 94 11.14 18.85 -4.78
CA LEU A 94 9.98 18.02 -5.10
C LEU A 94 8.79 18.89 -5.47
N SER A 95 8.17 18.57 -6.59
CA SER A 95 6.89 19.13 -7.00
C SER A 95 5.89 18.01 -7.27
N ASP A 96 4.60 18.31 -7.15
CA ASP A 96 3.55 17.36 -7.52
C ASP A 96 3.71 16.98 -9.00
N LYS A 97 3.73 15.67 -9.26
CA LYS A 97 3.75 15.13 -10.63
C LYS A 97 2.38 15.24 -11.26
N ASP A 98 1.35 14.85 -10.51
CA ASP A 98 -0.03 14.80 -10.94
C ASP A 98 -0.88 15.72 -10.06
N LYS A 99 -1.92 16.31 -10.65
CA LYS A 99 -2.87 17.16 -9.91
C LYS A 99 -3.88 16.37 -9.09
N LYS A 100 -3.96 15.06 -9.33
CA LYS A 100 -4.90 14.17 -8.65
C LYS A 100 -4.13 13.12 -7.86
N PHE A 101 -4.57 12.85 -6.66
CA PHE A 101 -4.09 11.71 -5.89
C PHE A 101 -4.74 10.39 -6.37
N LYS A 102 -4.11 9.27 -6.04
CA LYS A 102 -4.69 7.93 -6.18
C LYS A 102 -5.18 7.44 -4.83
N PHE A 103 -6.33 6.77 -4.81
CA PHE A 103 -6.86 6.19 -3.57
C PHE A 103 -6.01 5.00 -3.09
N SER A 104 -5.44 4.20 -3.99
CA SER A 104 -4.49 3.16 -3.61
C SER A 104 -3.25 3.70 -2.91
N ASP A 105 -2.74 4.88 -3.32
CA ASP A 105 -1.65 5.57 -2.63
C ASP A 105 -2.02 5.88 -1.16
N GLN A 106 -3.24 6.37 -0.92
CA GLN A 106 -3.74 6.64 0.44
C GLN A 106 -3.88 5.34 1.24
N ALA A 107 -4.44 4.28 0.64
CA ALA A 107 -4.67 3.00 1.31
C ALA A 107 -3.37 2.34 1.78
N TYR A 108 -2.34 2.29 0.93
CA TYR A 108 -1.06 1.71 1.31
C TYR A 108 -0.27 2.59 2.30
N MET A 109 -0.35 3.91 2.18
CA MET A 109 0.23 4.81 3.18
C MET A 109 -0.47 4.63 4.53
N MET A 110 -1.80 4.64 4.58
CA MET A 110 -2.57 4.34 5.79
C MET A 110 -2.10 3.05 6.45
N LEU A 111 -1.99 1.96 5.66
CA LEU A 111 -1.54 0.67 6.16
C LEU A 111 -0.12 0.73 6.74
N ALA A 112 0.82 1.42 6.08
CA ALA A 112 2.19 1.55 6.55
C ALA A 112 2.29 2.31 7.88
N TYR A 113 1.56 3.42 8.03
CA TYR A 113 1.49 4.17 9.29
C TYR A 113 0.84 3.35 10.40
N TYR A 114 -0.25 2.63 10.07
CA TYR A 114 -0.94 1.79 11.04
C TYR A 114 -0.06 0.65 11.55
N LEU A 115 0.54 -0.15 10.66
CA LEU A 115 1.38 -1.28 11.05
C LEU A 115 2.64 -0.82 11.81
N TYR A 116 3.18 0.34 11.49
CA TYR A 116 4.25 0.92 12.31
C TYR A 116 3.77 1.23 13.72
N SER A 117 2.54 1.74 13.91
CA SER A 117 1.99 2.04 15.24
C SER A 117 1.87 0.82 16.15
N LEU A 118 1.78 -0.37 15.58
CA LEU A 118 1.70 -1.63 16.34
C LEU A 118 3.05 -2.10 16.91
N LYS A 119 4.17 -1.47 16.53
CA LYS A 119 5.51 -1.93 16.95
C LYS A 119 5.83 -1.59 18.41
N ASN A 120 5.19 -0.58 18.98
CA ASN A 120 5.23 -0.29 20.42
C ASN A 120 3.92 0.38 20.86
N PRO A 121 2.85 -0.39 21.08
CA PRO A 121 1.50 0.13 21.33
C PRO A 121 1.36 0.91 22.66
N GLU A 122 2.33 0.82 23.57
CA GLU A 122 2.30 1.53 24.85
C GLU A 122 2.96 2.93 24.80
N SER A 123 3.39 3.36 23.61
CA SER A 123 4.08 4.65 23.45
C SER A 123 3.18 5.70 22.79
N ASP A 124 3.01 6.86 23.41
CA ASP A 124 2.27 8.03 22.88
C ASP A 124 2.72 8.40 21.44
N VAL A 125 4.00 8.16 21.12
CA VAL A 125 4.53 8.41 19.76
C VAL A 125 3.86 7.50 18.75
N TYR A 126 3.65 6.23 19.08
CA TYR A 126 3.00 5.27 18.17
C TYR A 126 1.50 5.52 18.07
N ASP A 127 0.84 6.02 19.13
CA ASP A 127 -0.55 6.45 19.09
C ASP A 127 -0.76 7.57 18.05
N ALA A 128 0.20 8.49 17.92
CA ALA A 128 0.15 9.53 16.91
C ALA A 128 0.17 8.96 15.47
N TYR A 129 0.93 7.88 15.21
CA TYR A 129 0.93 7.20 13.91
C TYR A 129 -0.38 6.46 13.64
N LYS A 130 -0.96 5.84 14.68
CA LYS A 130 -2.30 5.22 14.57
C LYS A 130 -3.37 6.27 14.28
N ALA A 131 -3.39 7.37 15.01
CA ALA A 131 -4.33 8.47 14.80
C ALA A 131 -4.20 9.03 13.37
N PHE A 132 -2.98 9.21 12.89
CA PHE A 132 -2.73 9.67 11.53
C PHE A 132 -3.21 8.67 10.47
N ALA A 133 -3.04 7.37 10.68
CA ALA A 133 -3.60 6.36 9.79
C ALA A 133 -5.14 6.41 9.75
N MET A 134 -5.79 6.67 10.89
CA MET A 134 -7.25 6.82 10.97
C MET A 134 -7.74 8.12 10.29
N GLU A 135 -6.96 9.20 10.32
CA GLU A 135 -7.26 10.39 9.50
C GLU A 135 -7.26 10.07 8.00
N ILE A 136 -6.31 9.24 7.54
CA ILE A 136 -6.28 8.81 6.13
C ILE A 136 -7.51 7.94 5.79
N LEU A 137 -7.99 7.11 6.73
CA LEU A 137 -9.20 6.30 6.53
C LEU A 137 -10.42 7.19 6.24
N GLN A 138 -10.52 8.36 6.86
CA GLN A 138 -11.64 9.28 6.62
C GLN A 138 -11.71 9.77 5.16
N VAL A 139 -10.60 9.82 4.43
CA VAL A 139 -10.59 10.14 3.00
C VAL A 139 -11.48 9.18 2.21
N PHE A 140 -11.51 7.90 2.57
CA PHE A 140 -12.32 6.88 1.89
C PHE A 140 -13.81 7.00 2.23
N VAL A 141 -14.14 7.48 3.42
CA VAL A 141 -15.52 7.76 3.82
C VAL A 141 -16.03 9.01 3.11
N GLU A 142 -15.23 10.09 3.12
CA GLU A 142 -15.62 11.39 2.56
C GLU A 142 -15.70 11.38 1.02
N PHE A 143 -14.80 10.66 0.37
CA PHE A 143 -14.70 10.61 -1.10
C PHE A 143 -15.22 9.30 -1.70
N LYS A 144 -16.06 8.56 -0.98
CA LYS A 144 -16.60 7.26 -1.38
C LYS A 144 -17.16 7.27 -2.81
N ASP A 145 -17.93 8.26 -3.17
CA ASP A 145 -18.56 8.37 -4.49
C ASP A 145 -17.52 8.45 -5.63
N LYS A 146 -16.37 9.08 -5.38
CA LYS A 146 -15.28 9.18 -6.37
C LYS A 146 -14.53 7.87 -6.56
N ILE A 147 -14.57 6.98 -5.57
CA ILE A 147 -13.90 5.67 -5.65
C ILE A 147 -14.62 4.80 -6.68
N TYR A 148 -15.94 4.91 -6.83
CA TYR A 148 -16.70 4.20 -7.85
C TYR A 148 -16.40 4.64 -9.30
N GLU A 149 -15.70 5.76 -9.48
CA GLU A 149 -15.23 6.20 -10.80
C GLU A 149 -13.85 5.60 -11.15
N THR A 150 -13.20 4.89 -10.22
CA THR A 150 -11.84 4.35 -10.42
C THR A 150 -11.85 3.02 -11.19
N SER A 151 -10.67 2.56 -11.62
CA SER A 151 -10.51 1.27 -12.29
C SER A 151 -10.67 0.09 -11.33
N LEU A 152 -10.95 -1.10 -11.87
CA LEU A 152 -11.01 -2.33 -11.09
C LEU A 152 -9.67 -2.61 -10.37
N ASP A 153 -8.54 -2.40 -11.04
CA ASP A 153 -7.21 -2.52 -10.46
C ASP A 153 -7.02 -1.62 -9.22
N GLU A 154 -7.48 -0.37 -9.29
CA GLU A 154 -7.40 0.58 -8.18
C GLU A 154 -8.24 0.13 -6.98
N ILE A 155 -9.49 -0.31 -7.22
CA ILE A 155 -10.39 -0.84 -6.18
C ILE A 155 -9.78 -2.08 -5.51
N CYS A 156 -9.22 -3.00 -6.29
CA CYS A 156 -8.61 -4.21 -5.75
C CYS A 156 -7.40 -3.90 -4.86
N LYS A 157 -6.59 -2.91 -5.22
CA LYS A 157 -5.47 -2.43 -4.38
C LYS A 157 -5.94 -1.84 -3.06
N ILE A 158 -7.01 -1.04 -3.09
CA ILE A 158 -7.63 -0.50 -1.87
C ILE A 158 -8.14 -1.65 -0.98
N LEU A 159 -8.88 -2.60 -1.56
CA LEU A 159 -9.40 -3.76 -0.84
C LEU A 159 -8.30 -4.60 -0.20
N LEU A 160 -7.16 -4.79 -0.88
CA LEU A 160 -6.02 -5.50 -0.28
C LEU A 160 -5.51 -4.80 0.97
N ALA A 161 -5.28 -3.49 0.90
CA ALA A 161 -4.81 -2.72 2.05
C ALA A 161 -5.83 -2.74 3.20
N PHE A 162 -7.12 -2.62 2.89
CA PHE A 162 -8.21 -2.66 3.87
C PHE A 162 -8.34 -4.03 4.55
N ASN A 163 -8.30 -5.12 3.78
CA ASN A 163 -8.36 -6.47 4.35
C ASN A 163 -7.15 -6.77 5.25
N VAL A 164 -5.96 -6.29 4.87
CA VAL A 164 -4.78 -6.41 5.73
C VAL A 164 -4.97 -5.62 7.02
N LEU A 165 -5.41 -4.35 6.94
CA LEU A 165 -5.66 -3.52 8.10
C LEU A 165 -6.71 -4.16 9.03
N TYR A 166 -7.81 -4.65 8.47
CA TYR A 166 -8.90 -5.29 9.21
C TYR A 166 -8.45 -6.56 9.96
N SER A 167 -7.41 -7.24 9.47
CA SER A 167 -6.85 -8.40 10.18
C SER A 167 -6.16 -8.04 11.51
N TYR A 168 -5.83 -6.76 11.71
CA TYR A 168 -5.23 -6.25 12.94
C TYR A 168 -6.21 -5.50 13.85
N ASP A 169 -7.25 -4.90 13.27
CA ASP A 169 -8.22 -4.10 14.03
C ASP A 169 -9.62 -4.25 13.39
N ASP A 170 -10.56 -4.83 14.12
CA ASP A 170 -11.94 -5.09 13.67
C ASP A 170 -12.78 -3.80 13.77
N LEU A 171 -12.51 -2.86 12.86
CA LEU A 171 -13.19 -1.59 12.77
C LEU A 171 -14.49 -1.72 11.95
N ASP A 172 -15.65 -1.41 12.54
CA ASP A 172 -16.94 -1.51 11.87
C ASP A 172 -17.02 -0.69 10.56
N ASP A 173 -16.51 0.54 10.57
CA ASP A 173 -16.48 1.39 9.38
C ASP A 173 -15.63 0.79 8.27
N LEU A 174 -14.49 0.20 8.60
CA LEU A 174 -13.62 -0.46 7.64
C LEU A 174 -14.29 -1.71 7.05
N LYS A 175 -15.01 -2.47 7.88
CA LYS A 175 -15.78 -3.64 7.42
C LYS A 175 -16.86 -3.25 6.42
N LEU A 176 -17.57 -2.17 6.68
CA LEU A 176 -18.60 -1.66 5.77
C LEU A 176 -17.97 -1.22 4.43
N LEU A 177 -16.80 -0.56 4.45
CA LEU A 177 -16.08 -0.19 3.24
C LEU A 177 -15.58 -1.42 2.47
N ILE A 178 -15.09 -2.46 3.16
CA ILE A 178 -14.69 -3.73 2.53
C ILE A 178 -15.87 -4.39 1.81
N ILE A 179 -17.02 -4.48 2.47
CA ILE A 179 -18.23 -5.07 1.86
C ILE A 179 -18.62 -4.32 0.60
N ASP A 180 -18.71 -3.02 0.70
CA ASP A 180 -19.18 -2.14 -0.35
C ASP A 180 -18.23 -2.13 -1.58
N PHE A 181 -16.93 -2.01 -1.34
CA PHE A 181 -15.94 -2.03 -2.42
C PHE A 181 -15.76 -3.42 -3.03
N ALA A 182 -15.93 -4.50 -2.26
CA ALA A 182 -15.90 -5.85 -2.79
C ALA A 182 -17.11 -6.12 -3.70
N ASP A 183 -18.30 -5.67 -3.30
CA ASP A 183 -19.49 -5.76 -4.14
C ASP A 183 -19.32 -4.95 -5.45
N TYR A 184 -18.78 -3.74 -5.34
CA TYR A 184 -18.47 -2.92 -6.50
C TYR A 184 -17.42 -3.58 -7.43
N ALA A 185 -16.37 -4.18 -6.86
CA ALA A 185 -15.35 -4.88 -7.64
C ALA A 185 -15.93 -6.07 -8.42
N MET A 186 -16.84 -6.84 -7.80
CA MET A 186 -17.55 -7.94 -8.47
C MET A 186 -18.34 -7.45 -9.67
N ASN A 187 -19.16 -6.40 -9.48
CA ASN A 187 -19.99 -5.84 -10.54
C ASN A 187 -19.12 -5.27 -11.67
N LYS A 188 -18.04 -4.58 -11.32
CA LYS A 188 -17.14 -3.98 -12.30
C LYS A 188 -16.37 -5.01 -13.11
N LEU A 189 -16.03 -6.16 -12.53
CA LEU A 189 -15.39 -7.27 -13.25
C LEU A 189 -16.26 -7.81 -14.39
N ASP A 190 -17.58 -7.71 -14.26
CA ASP A 190 -18.53 -8.20 -15.26
C ASP A 190 -18.81 -7.18 -16.39
N GLU A 191 -18.29 -5.95 -16.31
CA GLU A 191 -18.52 -4.92 -17.33
C GLU A 191 -17.79 -5.16 -18.65
N LYS A 192 -16.63 -5.86 -18.62
CA LYS A 192 -15.83 -6.19 -19.81
C LYS A 192 -15.03 -7.47 -19.63
N ASP A 193 -14.45 -7.98 -20.71
CA ASP A 193 -13.60 -9.18 -20.67
C ASP A 193 -12.19 -8.86 -20.17
N TYR A 194 -12.05 -8.72 -18.85
CA TYR A 194 -10.77 -8.53 -18.18
C TYR A 194 -9.80 -9.72 -18.32
N TYR A 195 -10.30 -10.93 -18.59
CA TYR A 195 -9.47 -12.14 -18.70
C TYR A 195 -8.55 -12.11 -19.92
N VAL A 196 -8.91 -11.35 -20.95
CA VAL A 196 -8.09 -11.18 -22.16
C VAL A 196 -7.17 -9.97 -22.04
N GLU A 197 -7.67 -8.87 -21.48
CA GLU A 197 -6.99 -7.57 -21.53
C GLU A 197 -6.14 -7.29 -20.29
N GLU A 198 -6.58 -7.73 -19.10
CA GLU A 198 -6.01 -7.33 -17.80
C GLU A 198 -5.99 -8.52 -16.83
N LEU A 199 -5.29 -9.61 -17.19
CA LEU A 199 -5.26 -10.85 -16.40
C LEU A 199 -4.69 -10.64 -14.99
N ASP A 200 -3.74 -9.75 -14.83
CA ASP A 200 -3.17 -9.35 -13.52
C ASP A 200 -4.24 -8.71 -12.62
N THR A 201 -5.10 -7.87 -13.18
CA THR A 201 -6.23 -7.27 -12.44
C THR A 201 -7.25 -8.34 -12.01
N VAL A 202 -7.51 -9.34 -12.85
CA VAL A 202 -8.40 -10.49 -12.50
C VAL A 202 -7.82 -11.29 -11.33
N CYS A 203 -6.54 -11.62 -11.38
CA CYS A 203 -5.85 -12.31 -10.29
C CYS A 203 -5.90 -11.49 -8.98
N LEU A 204 -5.66 -10.19 -9.07
CA LEU A 204 -5.72 -9.28 -7.93
C LEU A 204 -7.14 -9.21 -7.33
N CYS A 205 -8.17 -9.15 -8.19
CA CYS A 205 -9.57 -9.18 -7.78
C CYS A 205 -9.92 -10.48 -7.03
N SER A 206 -9.48 -11.63 -7.56
CA SER A 206 -9.67 -12.93 -6.89
C SER A 206 -9.09 -12.94 -5.47
N ILE A 207 -7.87 -12.43 -5.29
CA ILE A 207 -7.23 -12.34 -3.97
C ILE A 207 -8.01 -11.40 -3.05
N ALA A 208 -8.39 -10.21 -3.54
CA ALA A 208 -9.12 -9.22 -2.76
C ALA A 208 -10.48 -9.75 -2.29
N LEU A 209 -11.25 -10.39 -3.18
CA LEU A 209 -12.54 -11.00 -2.84
C LEU A 209 -12.40 -12.18 -1.85
N SER A 210 -11.38 -13.03 -2.03
CA SER A 210 -11.10 -14.12 -1.09
C SER A 210 -10.81 -13.61 0.33
N LEU A 211 -10.02 -12.55 0.46
CA LEU A 211 -9.76 -11.91 1.75
C LEU A 211 -11.01 -11.24 2.31
N SER A 212 -11.81 -10.57 1.48
CA SER A 212 -13.07 -9.97 1.88
C SER A 212 -14.06 -11.02 2.38
N TYR A 213 -14.14 -12.19 1.73
CA TYR A 213 -14.92 -13.33 2.25
C TYR A 213 -14.43 -13.78 3.63
N LYS A 214 -13.11 -13.94 3.81
CA LYS A 214 -12.52 -14.36 5.09
C LYS A 214 -12.96 -13.46 6.26
N HIS A 215 -13.10 -12.15 6.04
CA HIS A 215 -13.43 -11.20 7.08
C HIS A 215 -14.94 -10.96 7.25
N THR A 216 -15.71 -11.11 6.17
CA THR A 216 -17.15 -10.76 6.19
C THR A 216 -18.07 -11.98 6.22
N ASN A 217 -17.60 -13.17 5.82
CA ASN A 217 -18.38 -14.38 5.59
C ASN A 217 -19.52 -14.22 4.56
N ILE A 218 -19.44 -13.24 3.66
CA ILE A 218 -20.43 -13.05 2.59
C ILE A 218 -20.15 -14.05 1.46
N LEU A 219 -21.03 -15.05 1.30
CA LEU A 219 -20.87 -16.15 0.35
C LEU A 219 -20.70 -15.67 -1.09
N GLY A 220 -21.34 -14.56 -1.49
CA GLY A 220 -21.18 -13.99 -2.83
C GLY A 220 -19.74 -13.72 -3.22
N PHE A 221 -18.88 -13.32 -2.28
CA PHE A 221 -17.44 -13.11 -2.53
C PHE A 221 -16.69 -14.42 -2.75
N PHE A 222 -17.05 -15.46 -2.02
CA PHE A 222 -16.51 -16.81 -2.21
C PHE A 222 -16.92 -17.39 -3.56
N ASP A 223 -18.20 -17.30 -3.91
CA ASP A 223 -18.74 -17.83 -5.16
C ASP A 223 -18.08 -17.15 -6.37
N LYS A 224 -17.93 -15.80 -6.31
CA LYS A 224 -17.26 -15.06 -7.38
C LYS A 224 -15.76 -15.39 -7.46
N THR A 225 -15.08 -15.54 -6.33
CA THR A 225 -13.68 -16.00 -6.31
C THR A 225 -13.55 -17.38 -6.98
N SER A 226 -14.45 -18.30 -6.65
CA SER A 226 -14.45 -19.65 -7.24
C SER A 226 -14.71 -19.61 -8.77
N GLU A 227 -15.63 -18.77 -9.21
CA GLU A 227 -15.88 -18.53 -10.66
C GLU A 227 -14.61 -18.02 -11.34
N ILE A 228 -13.92 -17.02 -10.77
CA ILE A 228 -12.68 -16.45 -11.32
C ILE A 228 -11.61 -17.53 -11.45
N ILE A 229 -11.38 -18.30 -10.38
CA ILE A 229 -10.35 -19.37 -10.35
C ILE A 229 -10.63 -20.41 -11.41
N ASN A 230 -11.90 -20.86 -11.56
CA ASN A 230 -12.27 -21.84 -12.59
C ASN A 230 -12.02 -21.29 -13.99
N LYS A 231 -12.39 -20.04 -14.27
CA LYS A 231 -12.11 -19.40 -15.57
C LYS A 231 -10.62 -19.27 -15.84
N LEU A 232 -9.80 -18.93 -14.81
CA LEU A 232 -8.34 -18.86 -14.95
C LEU A 232 -7.71 -20.23 -15.21
N TYR A 233 -8.32 -21.31 -14.71
CA TYR A 233 -7.84 -22.67 -14.93
C TYR A 233 -8.13 -23.15 -16.37
N ASP A 234 -9.18 -22.63 -16.99
CA ASP A 234 -9.62 -22.99 -18.35
C ASP A 234 -8.92 -22.18 -19.45
N LEU A 235 -8.11 -21.14 -19.10
CA LEU A 235 -7.28 -20.36 -20.01
C LEU A 235 -5.99 -21.09 -20.42
#